data_fadc77b2224a4fa16405365ac6a76437
#
_entry.id   fadc77b2224a4fa16405365ac6a76437
#
_cell.length_a   1.000
_cell.length_b   1.000
_cell.length_c   1.000
_cell.angle_alpha   90.00
_cell.angle_beta   90.00
_cell.angle_gamma   90.00
#
_symmetry.space_group_name_H-M   'P 1'
#
loop_
_entity.id
_entity.type
_entity.pdbx_description
1 polymer ?
#
loop_
_entity_poly.entity_id
_entity_poly.type
_entity_poly.pdbx_seq_one_letter_code
_entity_poly.pdbx_strand_id
1 'polypeptide(L)'
;TILCIIVGSQWYLCPDIITRIIFTFHIPVLFIISGYFLEIKNIRQTLLYTFRTLMIPYFITCTVIIAIMAVRIFFTGSGFTESFHELLLWVWAAFYGSGVDYFTPAYIRMIGSLCFLPALFFAVNITHLCLRTRYAVLGIVLTALAGFATSRIFWLPYSIQTAMTGTIFVFCGFMLREKNILARLKEARDELEKKKFITQKHAQTTHVSLIS
;
A
#
# COMPACT_ATOMS: atom_id res chain seq x y z
N THR A 1 -0.23 -9.23 3.61
CA THR A 1 -1.04 -9.44 2.39
C THR A 1 -2.12 -10.50 2.63
N ILE A 2 -1.80 -11.69 3.16
CA ILE A 2 -2.76 -12.76 3.46
C ILE A 2 -3.79 -12.29 4.51
N LEU A 3 -3.35 -11.58 5.55
CA LEU A 3 -4.22 -11.03 6.59
C LEU A 3 -5.22 -10.01 6.02
N CYS A 4 -4.81 -9.17 5.06
CA CYS A 4 -5.70 -8.25 4.37
C CYS A 4 -6.77 -8.94 3.54
N ILE A 5 -6.40 -10.05 2.87
CA ILE A 5 -7.34 -10.84 2.08
C ILE A 5 -8.37 -11.51 3.01
N ILE A 6 -7.91 -12.09 4.13
CA ILE A 6 -8.76 -12.73 5.12
C ILE A 6 -9.72 -11.71 5.77
N VAL A 7 -9.21 -10.55 6.21
CA VAL A 7 -10.04 -9.50 6.81
C VAL A 7 -10.98 -8.89 5.77
N GLY A 8 -10.53 -8.70 4.54
CA GLY A 8 -11.38 -8.18 3.45
C GLY A 8 -12.48 -9.15 3.02
N SER A 9 -12.30 -10.46 3.18
CA SER A 9 -13.33 -11.47 2.87
C SER A 9 -14.38 -11.64 3.98
N GLN A 10 -14.08 -11.16 5.20
CA GLN A 10 -14.94 -11.34 6.40
C GLN A 10 -15.66 -10.04 6.80
N TRP A 11 -16.04 -9.21 5.83
CA TRP A 11 -16.72 -7.91 6.05
C TRP A 11 -17.92 -7.99 7.01
N TYR A 12 -18.57 -9.15 7.09
CA TYR A 12 -19.76 -9.35 7.93
C TYR A 12 -19.46 -9.74 9.38
N LEU A 13 -18.20 -10.08 9.71
CA LEU A 13 -17.81 -10.61 11.02
C LEU A 13 -16.93 -9.66 11.85
N CYS A 14 -16.34 -8.63 11.25
CA CYS A 14 -15.51 -7.66 11.97
C CYS A 14 -16.25 -6.34 12.17
N PRO A 15 -16.17 -5.72 13.37
CA PRO A 15 -16.65 -4.35 13.58
C PRO A 15 -16.00 -3.39 12.59
N ASP A 16 -16.79 -2.50 11.98
CA ASP A 16 -16.35 -1.53 10.98
C ASP A 16 -15.12 -0.70 11.41
N ILE A 17 -15.02 -0.44 12.72
CA ILE A 17 -13.91 0.33 13.31
C ILE A 17 -12.59 -0.42 13.17
N ILE A 18 -12.55 -1.73 13.47
CA ILE A 18 -11.33 -2.54 13.41
C ILE A 18 -10.85 -2.64 11.95
N THR A 19 -11.77 -2.89 11.04
CA THR A 19 -11.49 -2.97 9.61
C THR A 19 -10.92 -1.65 9.09
N ARG A 20 -11.52 -0.52 9.45
CA ARG A 20 -11.03 0.81 9.08
C ARG A 20 -9.64 1.10 9.64
N ILE A 21 -9.36 0.76 10.89
CA ILE A 21 -8.05 0.93 11.51
C ILE A 21 -7.00 0.10 10.77
N ILE A 22 -7.26 -1.18 10.52
CA ILE A 22 -6.33 -2.07 9.83
C ILE A 22 -6.00 -1.53 8.42
N PHE A 23 -7.01 -1.15 7.64
CA PHE A 23 -6.78 -0.61 6.29
C PHE A 23 -6.06 0.74 6.31
N THR A 24 -6.36 1.61 7.30
CA THR A 24 -5.71 2.92 7.43
C THR A 24 -4.21 2.81 7.66
N PHE A 25 -3.75 1.82 8.44
CA PHE A 25 -2.32 1.66 8.73
C PHE A 25 -1.60 0.72 7.76
N HIS A 26 -2.28 -0.31 7.28
CA HIS A 26 -1.66 -1.35 6.47
C HIS A 26 -1.16 -0.82 5.11
N ILE A 27 -1.95 0.00 4.44
CA ILE A 27 -1.60 0.56 3.12
C ILE A 27 -0.37 1.49 3.22
N PRO A 28 -0.34 2.51 4.09
CA PRO A 28 0.85 3.34 4.28
C PRO A 28 2.12 2.56 4.63
N VAL A 29 2.00 1.53 5.48
CA VAL A 29 3.15 0.69 5.86
C VAL A 29 3.73 -0.04 4.65
N LEU A 30 2.89 -0.57 3.75
CA LEU A 30 3.38 -1.21 2.52
C LEU A 30 4.13 -0.24 1.60
N PHE A 31 3.67 1.00 1.50
CA PHE A 31 4.36 2.06 0.75
C PHE A 31 5.71 2.41 1.39
N ILE A 32 5.78 2.51 2.73
CA ILE A 32 7.03 2.77 3.46
C ILE A 32 8.01 1.60 3.26
N ILE A 33 7.56 0.36 3.39
CA ILE A 33 8.41 -0.83 3.16
C ILE A 33 8.95 -0.83 1.74
N SER A 34 8.12 -0.56 0.74
CA SER A 34 8.55 -0.49 -0.66
C SER A 34 9.58 0.62 -0.89
N GLY A 35 9.40 1.77 -0.23
CA GLY A 35 10.37 2.86 -0.25
C GLY A 35 11.70 2.50 0.40
N TYR A 36 11.66 1.75 1.49
CA TYR A 36 12.87 1.27 2.18
C TYR A 36 13.72 0.36 1.29
N PHE A 37 13.09 -0.49 0.48
CA PHE A 37 13.78 -1.36 -0.48
C PHE A 37 14.05 -0.71 -1.84
N LEU A 38 13.64 0.55 -2.03
CA LEU A 38 13.85 1.26 -3.28
C LEU A 38 15.34 1.55 -3.49
N GLU A 39 15.92 0.99 -4.55
CA GLU A 39 17.27 1.28 -5.00
C GLU A 39 17.26 2.25 -6.19
N ILE A 40 18.13 3.27 -6.16
CA ILE A 40 18.27 4.22 -7.26
C ILE A 40 19.11 3.58 -8.36
N LYS A 41 18.46 2.77 -9.20
CA LYS A 41 19.03 2.14 -10.40
C LYS A 41 18.60 2.89 -11.67
N ASN A 42 18.94 2.36 -12.83
CA ASN A 42 18.41 2.87 -14.09
C ASN A 42 16.89 2.81 -14.10
N ILE A 43 16.24 3.92 -14.51
CA ILE A 43 14.78 4.07 -14.49
C ILE A 43 14.08 2.93 -15.24
N ARG A 44 14.65 2.50 -16.36
CA ARG A 44 14.13 1.38 -17.16
C ARG A 44 14.16 0.06 -16.39
N GLN A 45 15.21 -0.20 -15.63
CA GLN A 45 15.34 -1.41 -14.83
C GLN A 45 14.35 -1.40 -13.65
N THR A 46 14.23 -0.28 -12.96
CA THR A 46 13.26 -0.12 -11.87
C THR A 46 11.82 -0.30 -12.39
N LEU A 47 11.49 0.34 -13.51
CA LEU A 47 10.17 0.25 -14.13
C LEU A 47 9.84 -1.18 -14.57
N LEU A 48 10.74 -1.91 -15.21
CA LEU A 48 10.55 -3.30 -15.60
C LEU A 48 10.42 -4.22 -14.38
N TYR A 49 11.23 -4.01 -13.36
CA TYR A 49 11.17 -4.80 -12.14
C TYR A 49 9.85 -4.59 -11.41
N THR A 50 9.46 -3.34 -11.16
CA THR A 50 8.21 -3.02 -10.48
C THR A 50 7.00 -3.44 -11.31
N PHE A 51 7.06 -3.34 -12.63
CA PHE A 51 6.01 -3.82 -13.52
C PHE A 51 5.82 -5.35 -13.37
N ARG A 52 6.89 -6.11 -13.44
CA ARG A 52 6.83 -7.56 -13.29
C ARG A 52 6.34 -7.98 -11.89
N THR A 53 6.76 -7.27 -10.86
CA THR A 53 6.46 -7.64 -9.47
C THR A 53 5.07 -7.21 -9.03
N LEU A 54 4.53 -6.10 -9.56
CA LEU A 54 3.26 -5.51 -9.11
C LEU A 54 2.16 -5.62 -10.17
N MET A 55 2.45 -5.28 -11.45
CA MET A 55 1.44 -5.26 -12.50
C MET A 55 1.05 -6.66 -12.99
N ILE A 56 2.02 -7.57 -13.14
CA ILE A 56 1.71 -8.94 -13.58
C ILE A 56 0.76 -9.64 -12.60
N PRO A 57 1.04 -9.72 -11.28
CA PRO A 57 0.11 -10.33 -10.35
C PRO A 57 -1.24 -9.60 -10.30
N TYR A 58 -1.25 -8.27 -10.47
CA TYR A 58 -2.49 -7.52 -10.59
C TYR A 58 -3.35 -8.02 -11.76
N PHE A 59 -2.81 -8.06 -12.96
CA PHE A 59 -3.54 -8.52 -14.14
C PHE A 59 -3.98 -9.97 -14.05
N ILE A 60 -3.13 -10.86 -13.52
CA ILE A 60 -3.49 -12.26 -13.31
C ILE A 60 -4.68 -12.37 -12.36
N THR A 61 -4.64 -11.67 -11.23
CA THR A 61 -5.72 -11.71 -10.25
C THR A 61 -7.02 -11.11 -10.80
N CYS A 62 -6.96 -10.00 -11.54
CA CYS A 62 -8.13 -9.43 -12.22
C CYS A 62 -8.73 -10.41 -13.22
N THR A 63 -7.89 -11.09 -14.01
CA THR A 63 -8.35 -12.10 -14.99
C THR A 63 -9.05 -13.26 -14.28
N VAL A 64 -8.50 -13.74 -13.17
CA VAL A 64 -9.12 -14.81 -12.37
C VAL A 64 -10.48 -14.37 -11.81
N ILE A 65 -10.58 -13.15 -11.27
CA ILE A 65 -11.84 -12.61 -10.76
C ILE A 65 -12.88 -12.52 -11.87
N ILE A 66 -12.51 -11.97 -13.03
CA ILE A 66 -13.41 -11.86 -14.18
C ILE A 66 -13.86 -13.25 -14.66
N ALA A 67 -12.95 -14.22 -14.72
CA ALA A 67 -13.28 -15.60 -15.09
C ALA A 67 -14.27 -16.24 -14.10
N ILE A 68 -14.06 -16.08 -12.79
CA ILE A 68 -14.98 -16.59 -11.74
C ILE A 68 -16.36 -15.93 -11.90
N MET A 69 -16.41 -14.61 -12.15
CA MET A 69 -17.68 -13.91 -12.33
C MET A 69 -18.39 -14.33 -13.63
N ALA A 70 -17.65 -14.55 -14.72
CA ALA A 70 -18.21 -15.07 -15.95
C ALA A 70 -18.85 -16.45 -15.77
N VAL A 71 -18.16 -17.36 -15.06
CA VAL A 71 -18.70 -18.68 -14.73
C VAL A 71 -19.97 -18.55 -13.86
N ARG A 72 -19.93 -17.70 -12.84
CA ARG A 72 -21.10 -17.45 -11.97
C ARG A 72 -22.30 -16.94 -12.75
N ILE A 73 -22.13 -15.96 -13.63
CA ILE A 73 -23.15 -15.39 -14.47
C ILE A 73 -23.76 -16.47 -15.39
N PHE A 74 -22.92 -17.33 -15.97
CA PHE A 74 -23.37 -18.44 -16.82
C PHE A 74 -24.30 -19.40 -16.08
N PHE A 75 -23.98 -19.74 -14.81
CA PHE A 75 -24.81 -20.64 -14.02
C PHE A 75 -26.08 -19.98 -13.44
N THR A 76 -26.13 -18.65 -13.34
CA THR A 76 -27.30 -17.94 -12.80
C THR A 76 -28.43 -17.80 -13.84
N GLY A 77 -28.18 -18.06 -15.13
CA GLY A 77 -29.20 -18.06 -16.18
C GLY A 77 -29.77 -16.68 -16.49
N SER A 78 -29.04 -15.59 -16.14
CA SER A 78 -29.41 -14.23 -16.51
C SER A 78 -29.40 -14.07 -18.04
N GLY A 79 -30.28 -13.25 -18.61
CA GLY A 79 -30.32 -12.99 -20.04
C GLY A 79 -28.96 -12.55 -20.61
N PHE A 80 -28.68 -12.90 -21.87
CA PHE A 80 -27.37 -12.65 -22.49
C PHE A 80 -26.93 -11.18 -22.42
N THR A 81 -27.83 -10.24 -22.59
CA THR A 81 -27.57 -8.80 -22.50
C THR A 81 -27.20 -8.33 -21.11
N GLU A 82 -27.87 -8.83 -20.07
CA GLU A 82 -27.56 -8.52 -18.66
C GLU A 82 -26.23 -9.12 -18.25
N SER A 83 -25.97 -10.35 -18.66
CA SER A 83 -24.72 -11.04 -18.42
C SER A 83 -23.53 -10.34 -19.02
N PHE A 84 -23.65 -9.87 -20.26
CA PHE A 84 -22.61 -9.12 -20.96
C PHE A 84 -22.34 -7.77 -20.31
N HIS A 85 -23.37 -7.04 -19.89
CA HIS A 85 -23.25 -5.76 -19.18
C HIS A 85 -22.55 -5.93 -17.84
N GLU A 86 -22.91 -6.92 -17.04
CA GLU A 86 -22.23 -7.24 -15.77
C GLU A 86 -20.73 -7.57 -15.97
N LEU A 87 -20.40 -8.36 -16.99
CA LEU A 87 -19.01 -8.70 -17.29
C LEU A 87 -18.20 -7.45 -17.69
N LEU A 88 -18.81 -6.56 -18.49
CA LEU A 88 -18.19 -5.30 -18.90
C LEU A 88 -17.89 -4.41 -17.69
N LEU A 89 -18.79 -4.37 -16.70
CA LEU A 89 -18.55 -3.62 -15.45
C LEU A 89 -17.36 -4.15 -14.66
N TRP A 90 -17.14 -5.46 -14.65
CA TRP A 90 -15.96 -6.04 -14.01
C TRP A 90 -14.65 -5.75 -14.75
N VAL A 91 -14.67 -5.78 -16.09
CA VAL A 91 -13.53 -5.37 -16.91
C VAL A 91 -13.21 -3.88 -16.68
N TRP A 92 -14.24 -3.05 -16.60
CA TRP A 92 -14.11 -1.63 -16.31
C TRP A 92 -13.54 -1.36 -14.92
N ALA A 93 -14.03 -2.10 -13.92
CA ALA A 93 -13.50 -2.07 -12.56
C ALA A 93 -12.00 -2.44 -12.50
N ALA A 94 -11.60 -3.48 -13.24
CA ALA A 94 -10.20 -3.88 -13.35
C ALA A 94 -9.33 -2.81 -14.04
N PHE A 95 -9.85 -2.10 -15.03
CA PHE A 95 -9.14 -1.01 -15.70
C PHE A 95 -8.97 0.21 -14.77
N TYR A 96 -10.00 0.58 -14.04
CA TYR A 96 -9.92 1.71 -13.11
C TYR A 96 -9.18 1.39 -11.82
N GLY A 97 -9.20 0.13 -11.37
CA GLY A 97 -8.51 -0.28 -10.14
C GLY A 97 -8.96 0.50 -8.91
N SER A 98 -10.27 0.80 -8.80
CA SER A 98 -10.79 1.57 -7.67
C SER A 98 -10.96 0.73 -6.42
N GLY A 99 -10.58 1.27 -5.27
CA GLY A 99 -10.79 0.66 -3.95
C GLY A 99 -12.16 0.92 -3.34
N VAL A 100 -12.95 1.84 -3.92
CA VAL A 100 -14.31 2.22 -3.51
C VAL A 100 -15.20 2.38 -4.74
N ASP A 101 -16.51 2.23 -4.54
CA ASP A 101 -17.47 2.50 -5.59
C ASP A 101 -17.54 4.01 -5.89
N TYR A 102 -17.47 4.36 -7.16
CA TYR A 102 -17.61 5.73 -7.65
C TYR A 102 -18.85 5.85 -8.54
N PHE A 103 -19.59 6.95 -8.40
CA PHE A 103 -20.83 7.21 -9.14
C PHE A 103 -20.72 8.33 -10.17
N THR A 104 -19.65 9.10 -10.15
CA THR A 104 -19.44 10.24 -11.08
C THR A 104 -18.04 10.21 -11.69
N PRO A 105 -17.86 10.39 -13.00
CA PRO A 105 -18.86 10.61 -14.04
C PRO A 105 -19.57 9.34 -14.55
N ALA A 106 -19.08 8.15 -14.20
CA ALA A 106 -19.65 6.85 -14.51
C ALA A 106 -19.56 5.94 -13.29
N TYR A 107 -20.45 4.95 -13.20
CA TYR A 107 -20.39 3.95 -12.15
C TYR A 107 -19.12 3.09 -12.31
N ILE A 108 -18.23 3.17 -11.32
CA ILE A 108 -17.01 2.36 -11.24
C ILE A 108 -17.14 1.47 -10.03
N ARG A 109 -17.22 0.16 -10.26
CA ARG A 109 -17.31 -0.84 -9.22
C ARG A 109 -15.98 -1.00 -8.52
N MET A 110 -15.98 -1.15 -7.20
CA MET A 110 -14.76 -1.42 -6.45
C MET A 110 -14.18 -2.80 -6.78
N ILE A 111 -12.86 -2.89 -6.97
CA ILE A 111 -12.13 -4.15 -7.13
C ILE A 111 -11.54 -4.63 -5.80
N GLY A 112 -11.82 -3.90 -4.71
CA GLY A 112 -11.35 -4.20 -3.36
C GLY A 112 -9.88 -3.87 -3.15
N SER A 113 -9.21 -4.67 -2.32
CA SER A 113 -7.82 -4.41 -1.88
C SER A 113 -6.77 -4.45 -3.00
N LEU A 114 -7.12 -4.93 -4.20
CA LEU A 114 -6.19 -5.03 -5.32
C LEU A 114 -5.74 -3.68 -5.88
N CYS A 115 -6.51 -2.62 -5.63
CA CYS A 115 -6.21 -1.26 -6.08
C CYS A 115 -4.85 -0.74 -5.58
N PHE A 116 -4.31 -1.29 -4.49
CA PHE A 116 -3.02 -0.84 -3.97
C PHE A 116 -1.84 -1.27 -4.83
N LEU A 117 -1.94 -2.35 -5.62
CA LEU A 117 -0.84 -2.80 -6.48
C LEU A 117 -0.48 -1.78 -7.58
N PRO A 118 -1.45 -1.33 -8.41
CA PRO A 118 -1.17 -0.27 -9.38
C PRO A 118 -0.78 1.05 -8.71
N ALA A 119 -1.42 1.41 -7.58
CA ALA A 119 -1.05 2.59 -6.83
C ALA A 119 0.40 2.54 -6.35
N LEU A 120 0.85 1.41 -5.80
CA LEU A 120 2.23 1.21 -5.37
C LEU A 120 3.22 1.25 -6.54
N PHE A 121 2.85 0.64 -7.69
CA PHE A 121 3.67 0.70 -8.89
C PHE A 121 3.94 2.16 -9.33
N PHE A 122 2.89 2.97 -9.45
CA PHE A 122 3.07 4.37 -9.84
C PHE A 122 3.80 5.18 -8.77
N ALA A 123 3.48 5.00 -7.48
CA ALA A 123 4.12 5.73 -6.40
C ALA A 123 5.63 5.48 -6.34
N VAL A 124 6.07 4.23 -6.46
CA VAL A 124 7.51 3.88 -6.48
C VAL A 124 8.22 4.52 -7.67
N ASN A 125 7.62 4.45 -8.88
CA ASN A 125 8.24 5.01 -10.07
C ASN A 125 8.26 6.55 -10.06
N ILE A 126 7.19 7.20 -9.59
CA ILE A 126 7.15 8.67 -9.42
C ILE A 126 8.20 9.11 -8.40
N THR A 127 8.27 8.44 -7.24
CA THR A 127 9.28 8.74 -6.22
C THR A 127 10.70 8.57 -6.77
N HIS A 128 10.97 7.47 -7.49
CA HIS A 128 12.25 7.23 -8.13
C HIS A 128 12.62 8.34 -9.14
N LEU A 129 11.64 8.83 -9.89
CA LEU A 129 11.84 9.95 -10.82
C LEU A 129 12.14 11.26 -10.07
N CYS A 130 11.38 11.56 -9.01
CA CYS A 130 11.60 12.74 -8.18
C CYS A 130 12.98 12.74 -7.51
N LEU A 131 13.44 11.58 -7.01
CA LEU A 131 14.75 11.43 -6.37
C LEU A 131 15.94 11.72 -7.32
N ARG A 132 15.73 11.68 -8.62
CA ARG A 132 16.75 12.06 -9.63
C ARG A 132 16.85 13.56 -9.87
N THR A 133 15.89 14.33 -9.43
CA THR A 133 15.88 15.78 -9.59
C THR A 133 16.56 16.46 -8.40
N ARG A 134 17.10 17.64 -8.63
CA ARG A 134 17.76 18.45 -7.57
C ARG A 134 16.77 18.85 -6.45
N TYR A 135 15.49 18.93 -6.77
CA TYR A 135 14.44 19.34 -5.85
C TYR A 135 13.47 18.19 -5.52
N ALA A 136 14.03 17.02 -5.17
CA ALA A 136 13.27 15.81 -4.91
C ALA A 136 12.11 16.01 -3.93
N VAL A 137 12.37 16.65 -2.79
CA VAL A 137 11.34 16.90 -1.75
C VAL A 137 10.21 17.76 -2.29
N LEU A 138 10.54 18.85 -3.01
CA LEU A 138 9.54 19.73 -3.61
C LEU A 138 8.70 18.97 -4.65
N GLY A 139 9.33 18.16 -5.49
CA GLY A 139 8.64 17.33 -6.47
C GLY A 139 7.65 16.36 -5.83
N ILE A 140 8.04 15.70 -4.74
CA ILE A 140 7.17 14.76 -4.00
C ILE A 140 6.00 15.49 -3.36
N VAL A 141 6.24 16.64 -2.70
CA VAL A 141 5.18 17.43 -2.08
C VAL A 141 4.19 17.94 -3.12
N LEU A 142 4.68 18.49 -4.24
CA LEU A 142 3.82 18.96 -5.33
C LEU A 142 3.00 17.82 -5.95
N THR A 143 3.61 16.66 -6.16
CA THR A 143 2.90 15.48 -6.67
C THR A 143 1.80 15.03 -5.71
N ALA A 144 2.08 14.98 -4.42
CA ALA A 144 1.10 14.59 -3.42
C ALA A 144 -0.06 15.58 -3.32
N LEU A 145 0.23 16.89 -3.35
CA LEU A 145 -0.79 17.94 -3.36
C LEU A 145 -1.66 17.87 -4.63
N ALA A 146 -1.04 17.64 -5.80
CA ALA A 146 -1.77 17.45 -7.04
C ALA A 146 -2.67 16.20 -6.99
N GLY A 147 -2.20 15.08 -6.41
CA GLY A 147 -3.00 13.88 -6.20
C GLY A 147 -4.20 14.14 -5.30
N PHE A 148 -4.00 14.88 -4.20
CA PHE A 148 -5.08 15.25 -3.30
C PHE A 148 -6.10 16.19 -3.97
N ALA A 149 -5.64 17.20 -4.69
CA ALA A 149 -6.51 18.16 -5.38
C ALA A 149 -7.34 17.49 -6.47
N THR A 150 -6.70 16.66 -7.30
CA THR A 150 -7.40 15.97 -8.42
C THR A 150 -8.38 14.91 -7.94
N SER A 151 -8.17 14.30 -6.76
CA SER A 151 -9.10 13.32 -6.20
C SER A 151 -10.48 13.89 -5.87
N ARG A 152 -10.60 15.21 -5.78
CA ARG A 152 -11.88 15.92 -5.54
C ARG A 152 -12.65 16.21 -6.83
N ILE A 153 -12.00 16.13 -7.99
CA ILE A 153 -12.58 16.55 -9.26
C ILE A 153 -13.00 15.33 -10.09
N PHE A 154 -12.13 14.36 -10.25
CA PHE A 154 -12.39 13.15 -11.03
C PHE A 154 -11.46 12.01 -10.61
N TRP A 155 -11.84 10.77 -10.90
CA TRP A 155 -11.05 9.59 -10.57
C TRP A 155 -10.23 9.14 -11.79
N LEU A 156 -8.92 9.08 -11.63
CA LEU A 156 -8.00 8.58 -12.65
C LEU A 156 -7.91 7.05 -12.61
N PRO A 157 -7.77 6.41 -13.79
CA PRO A 157 -7.58 4.96 -13.88
C PRO A 157 -6.30 4.51 -13.13
N TYR A 158 -6.26 3.23 -12.75
CA TYR A 158 -5.16 2.60 -12.01
C TYR A 158 -4.80 3.26 -10.68
N SER A 159 -5.76 3.91 -10.02
CA SER A 159 -5.55 4.59 -8.72
C SER A 159 -4.36 5.54 -8.70
N ILE A 160 -4.10 6.26 -9.80
CA ILE A 160 -2.95 7.17 -9.95
C ILE A 160 -2.97 8.25 -8.87
N GLN A 161 -4.13 8.78 -8.48
CA GLN A 161 -4.24 9.79 -7.42
C GLN A 161 -3.79 9.25 -6.06
N THR A 162 -4.18 8.01 -5.74
CA THR A 162 -3.70 7.31 -4.54
C THR A 162 -2.20 7.10 -4.60
N ALA A 163 -1.66 6.80 -5.78
CA ALA A 163 -0.22 6.69 -5.99
C ALA A 163 0.50 8.02 -5.75
N MET A 164 -0.04 9.12 -6.30
CA MET A 164 0.54 10.45 -6.13
C MET A 164 0.59 10.86 -4.65
N THR A 165 -0.45 10.60 -3.89
CA THR A 165 -0.48 10.83 -2.43
C THR A 165 0.45 9.85 -1.70
N GLY A 166 0.51 8.62 -2.16
CA GLY A 166 1.38 7.55 -1.63
C GLY A 166 2.88 7.80 -1.77
N THR A 167 3.30 8.69 -2.68
CA THR A 167 4.72 9.04 -2.89
C THR A 167 5.39 9.54 -1.60
N ILE A 168 4.66 10.23 -0.73
CA ILE A 168 5.17 10.68 0.57
C ILE A 168 5.62 9.50 1.43
N PHE A 169 4.81 8.44 1.50
CA PHE A 169 5.13 7.25 2.30
C PHE A 169 6.31 6.47 1.71
N VAL A 170 6.38 6.35 0.38
CA VAL A 170 7.53 5.73 -0.30
C VAL A 170 8.80 6.55 -0.02
N PHE A 171 8.73 7.87 -0.09
CA PHE A 171 9.85 8.73 0.23
C PHE A 171 10.28 8.65 1.70
N CYS A 172 9.34 8.59 2.64
CA CYS A 172 9.65 8.34 4.05
C CYS A 172 10.41 7.02 4.24
N GLY A 173 9.98 5.95 3.56
CA GLY A 173 10.67 4.67 3.58
C GLY A 173 12.10 4.76 3.05
N PHE A 174 12.30 5.45 1.95
CA PHE A 174 13.62 5.71 1.37
C PHE A 174 14.53 6.50 2.34
N MET A 175 14.00 7.55 2.98
CA MET A 175 14.72 8.34 3.98
C MET A 175 15.11 7.53 5.23
N LEU A 176 14.25 6.62 5.68
CA LEU A 176 14.55 5.71 6.79
C LEU A 176 15.78 4.83 6.49
N ARG A 177 15.91 4.36 5.25
CA ARG A 177 17.07 3.59 4.80
C ARG A 177 18.32 4.47 4.69
N GLU A 178 18.23 5.59 4.00
CA GLU A 178 19.36 6.48 3.71
C GLU A 178 20.03 6.99 4.98
N LYS A 179 19.23 7.35 5.98
CA LYS A 179 19.73 7.87 7.26
C LYS A 179 20.13 6.78 8.27
N ASN A 180 20.06 5.51 7.89
CA ASN A 180 20.32 4.37 8.79
C ASN A 180 19.57 4.46 10.14
N ILE A 181 18.36 5.06 10.11
CA ILE A 181 17.59 5.34 11.33
C ILE A 181 17.29 4.04 12.09
N LEU A 182 16.98 2.94 11.37
CA LEU A 182 16.69 1.66 12.00
C LEU A 182 17.90 1.08 12.76
N ALA A 183 19.11 1.25 12.22
CA ALA A 183 20.34 0.83 12.91
C ALA A 183 20.56 1.64 14.19
N ARG A 184 20.41 2.95 14.12
CA ARG A 184 20.52 3.85 15.29
C ARG A 184 19.48 3.55 16.36
N LEU A 185 18.24 3.27 15.98
CA LEU A 185 17.17 2.88 16.92
C LEU A 185 17.48 1.55 17.60
N LYS A 186 18.04 0.59 16.87
CA LYS A 186 18.47 -0.69 17.45
C LYS A 186 19.59 -0.50 18.47
N GLU A 187 20.61 0.25 18.12
CA GLU A 187 21.73 0.59 19.04
C GLU A 187 21.23 1.28 20.31
N ALA A 188 20.36 2.29 20.16
CA ALA A 188 19.78 3.00 21.30
C ALA A 188 18.95 2.08 22.21
N ARG A 189 18.18 1.15 21.62
CA ARG A 189 17.43 0.15 22.39
C ARG A 189 18.35 -0.79 23.15
N ASP A 190 19.38 -1.31 22.49
CA ASP A 190 20.34 -2.23 23.12
C ASP A 190 21.12 -1.55 24.25
N GLU A 191 21.44 -0.26 24.13
CA GLU A 191 22.00 0.53 25.23
C GLU A 191 21.04 0.71 26.40
N LEU A 192 19.75 0.96 26.12
CA LEU A 192 18.74 1.08 27.19
C LEU A 192 18.54 -0.25 27.93
N GLU A 193 18.54 -1.36 27.23
CA GLU A 193 18.45 -2.69 27.84
C GLU A 193 19.68 -2.96 28.74
N LYS A 194 20.88 -2.63 28.26
CA LYS A 194 22.11 -2.73 29.10
C LYS A 194 22.03 -1.88 30.36
N LYS A 195 21.59 -0.63 30.25
CA LYS A 195 21.40 0.25 31.41
C LYS A 195 20.39 -0.31 32.41
N LYS A 196 19.25 -0.82 31.94
CA LYS A 196 18.26 -1.48 32.82
C LYS A 196 18.83 -2.67 33.54
N PHE A 197 19.59 -3.53 32.85
CA PHE A 197 20.23 -4.71 33.47
C PHE A 197 21.23 -4.33 34.54
N ILE A 198 22.08 -3.32 34.29
CA ILE A 198 23.05 -2.82 35.26
C ILE A 198 22.34 -2.24 36.51
N THR A 199 21.29 -1.44 36.31
CA THR A 199 20.52 -0.85 37.42
C THR A 199 19.84 -1.93 38.25
N GLN A 200 19.31 -2.97 37.64
CA GLN A 200 18.67 -4.08 38.34
C GLN A 200 19.67 -4.91 39.12
N LYS A 201 20.87 -5.14 38.59
CA LYS A 201 21.97 -5.81 39.28
C LYS A 201 22.46 -5.02 40.51
N HIS A 202 22.61 -3.70 40.38
CA HIS A 202 22.94 -2.82 41.49
C HIS A 202 21.88 -2.86 42.61
N ALA A 203 20.59 -2.81 42.24
CA ALA A 203 19.50 -2.89 43.20
C ALA A 203 19.48 -4.22 43.96
N GLN A 204 19.76 -5.33 43.29
CA GLN A 204 19.88 -6.64 43.93
C GLN A 204 21.08 -6.73 44.90
N THR A 205 22.23 -6.18 44.48
CA THR A 205 23.44 -6.18 45.32
C THR A 205 23.23 -5.34 46.59
N THR A 206 22.56 -4.21 46.49
CA THR A 206 22.24 -3.35 47.65
C THR A 206 21.25 -4.03 48.60
N HIS A 207 20.29 -4.78 48.09
CA HIS A 207 19.34 -5.53 48.93
C HIS A 207 20.02 -6.66 49.72
N VAL A 208 20.99 -7.35 49.12
CA VAL A 208 21.74 -8.42 49.76
C VAL A 208 22.66 -7.87 50.86
N SER A 209 23.26 -6.69 50.66
CA SER A 209 24.12 -6.05 51.67
C SER A 209 23.37 -5.44 52.84
N LEU A 210 22.05 -5.25 52.76
CA LEU A 210 21.21 -4.75 53.86
C LEU A 210 20.63 -5.87 54.74
N ILE A 211 20.79 -7.13 54.34
CA ILE A 211 20.24 -8.31 55.04
C ILE A 211 21.38 -9.09 55.75
N SER A 212 22.64 -8.79 55.47
CA SER A 212 23.83 -9.31 56.16
C SER A 212 24.29 -8.34 57.26
#